data_3b64565a3170dcdd742fc9f04e926418
#
_entry.id   3b64565a3170dcdd742fc9f04e926418
#
_cell.length_a   1.000
_cell.length_b   1.000
_cell.length_c   1.000
_cell.angle_alpha   90.00
_cell.angle_beta   90.00
_cell.angle_gamma   90.00
#
_symmetry.space_group_name_H-M   'P 1'
#
loop_
_entity.id
_entity.type
_entity.pdbx_description
1 polymer ?
#
loop_
_entity_poly.entity_id
_entity_poly.type
_entity_poly.pdbx_seq_one_letter_code
_entity_poly.pdbx_strand_id
1 'polypeptide(L)'
;QTCALPISSIASGLNFTDGDHTKATVAASGVVKYDAKTSTISVANGHAAASGNDLATADNVADAINQMTQNNAGNTTQLRQEISKVATETQRVGAHAAAMAALKPIQYDPLAPTQIMAGVGNYRGESAAALGIAHYTNDTTMFNVGVSVGGNHNMINAGVTHKFGISAEKKNIPDRYKAGPISSIYVMQDEMTQLRSENEAYKAKLDKQQSEIDALKAAVDQLLASKA
;
A
#
# COMPACT_ATOMS: atom_id res chain seq x y z
N GLN A 1 67.47 -67.06 -13.22
CA GLN A 1 66.61 -67.19 -11.97
C GLN A 1 66.09 -65.81 -11.66
N THR A 2 64.87 -65.55 -12.03
CA THR A 2 64.13 -64.37 -11.57
C THR A 2 63.75 -64.59 -10.14
N CYS A 3 64.43 -63.93 -9.22
CA CYS A 3 64.04 -63.88 -7.82
C CYS A 3 62.80 -63.02 -7.68
N ALA A 4 61.64 -63.62 -7.81
CA ALA A 4 60.38 -63.00 -7.43
C ALA A 4 60.33 -63.09 -5.88
N LEU A 5 60.66 -62.07 -5.20
CA LEU A 5 60.34 -61.87 -3.81
C LEU A 5 58.81 -61.75 -3.66
N PRO A 6 58.15 -62.67 -2.98
CA PRO A 6 56.72 -62.48 -2.72
C PRO A 6 56.56 -61.36 -1.68
N ILE A 7 56.15 -60.20 -2.17
CA ILE A 7 55.72 -59.18 -1.23
C ILE A 7 54.35 -59.56 -0.68
N SER A 8 54.35 -60.21 0.46
CA SER A 8 53.16 -60.79 1.09
C SER A 8 52.34 -59.70 1.87
N SER A 9 52.93 -58.59 2.26
CA SER A 9 52.22 -57.49 2.84
C SER A 9 53.08 -56.20 2.83
N ILE A 10 52.52 -55.09 2.52
CA ILE A 10 53.11 -53.76 2.66
C ILE A 10 52.41 -53.08 3.85
N ALA A 11 52.95 -53.28 5.04
CA ALA A 11 52.34 -52.79 6.27
C ALA A 11 52.39 -51.22 6.42
N SER A 12 53.32 -50.59 5.72
CA SER A 12 53.53 -49.13 5.82
C SER A 12 53.03 -48.34 4.62
N GLY A 13 52.42 -48.99 3.60
CA GLY A 13 52.04 -48.32 2.35
C GLY A 13 53.18 -48.22 1.33
N LEU A 14 52.91 -47.71 0.18
CA LEU A 14 53.85 -47.51 -0.94
C LEU A 14 54.09 -46.03 -1.15
N ASN A 15 55.36 -45.62 -1.21
CA ASN A 15 55.77 -44.28 -1.62
C ASN A 15 56.22 -44.30 -3.07
N PHE A 16 55.58 -43.54 -3.90
CA PHE A 16 56.03 -43.31 -5.27
C PHE A 16 56.67 -41.92 -5.32
N THR A 17 57.95 -41.88 -5.73
CA THR A 17 58.67 -40.61 -5.97
C THR A 17 59.12 -40.58 -7.38
N ASP A 18 58.78 -39.54 -8.11
CA ASP A 18 59.30 -39.21 -9.42
C ASP A 18 60.22 -38.01 -9.28
N GLY A 19 61.52 -38.33 -9.09
CA GLY A 19 62.51 -37.28 -8.83
C GLY A 19 62.15 -36.38 -7.65
N ASP A 20 62.41 -35.07 -7.80
CA ASP A 20 62.16 -34.12 -6.71
C ASP A 20 60.75 -33.55 -6.69
N HIS A 21 59.86 -33.91 -7.62
CA HIS A 21 58.65 -33.13 -7.89
C HIS A 21 57.31 -33.82 -7.62
N THR A 22 57.27 -35.17 -7.53
CA THR A 22 55.96 -35.82 -7.31
C THR A 22 56.11 -36.88 -6.22
N LYS A 23 55.36 -36.69 -5.12
CA LYS A 23 55.26 -37.62 -4.02
C LYS A 23 53.84 -38.10 -3.87
N ALA A 24 53.56 -39.33 -4.26
CA ALA A 24 52.32 -39.99 -3.97
C ALA A 24 52.56 -41.07 -2.91
N THR A 25 51.89 -40.94 -1.78
CA THR A 25 51.92 -41.92 -0.70
C THR A 25 50.60 -42.67 -0.68
N VAL A 26 50.66 -43.97 -0.85
CA VAL A 26 49.49 -44.85 -0.76
C VAL A 26 49.46 -45.47 0.63
N ALA A 27 48.46 -45.12 1.42
CA ALA A 27 48.25 -45.68 2.74
C ALA A 27 47.87 -47.18 2.65
N ALA A 28 48.25 -47.97 3.67
CA ALA A 28 47.90 -49.38 3.78
C ALA A 28 46.41 -49.67 3.80
N SER A 29 45.54 -48.66 3.91
CA SER A 29 44.07 -48.75 3.96
C SER A 29 43.38 -49.21 2.68
N GLY A 30 44.13 -49.33 1.55
CA GLY A 30 43.60 -49.88 0.30
C GLY A 30 42.75 -48.92 -0.53
N VAL A 31 42.84 -47.61 -0.29
CA VAL A 31 42.15 -46.58 -1.09
C VAL A 31 42.62 -46.53 -2.49
N VAL A 32 43.92 -46.82 -2.75
CA VAL A 32 44.51 -46.90 -4.08
C VAL A 32 44.95 -48.33 -4.32
N LYS A 33 44.51 -48.92 -5.42
CA LYS A 33 44.88 -50.29 -5.80
C LYS A 33 45.69 -50.23 -7.11
N TYR A 34 46.79 -50.96 -7.14
CA TYR A 34 47.57 -51.21 -8.33
C TYR A 34 47.25 -52.60 -8.88
N ASP A 35 46.76 -52.66 -10.14
CA ASP A 35 46.58 -53.91 -10.87
C ASP A 35 47.79 -54.18 -11.74
N ALA A 36 48.59 -55.17 -11.32
CA ALA A 36 49.80 -55.54 -12.02
C ALA A 36 49.54 -56.18 -13.41
N LYS A 37 48.33 -56.70 -13.67
CA LYS A 37 47.99 -57.30 -14.99
C LYS A 37 47.67 -56.23 -16.02
N THR A 38 47.03 -55.15 -15.62
CA THR A 38 46.60 -54.06 -16.51
C THR A 38 47.47 -52.82 -16.41
N SER A 39 48.43 -52.82 -15.48
CA SER A 39 49.28 -51.66 -15.14
C SER A 39 48.45 -50.40 -14.84
N THR A 40 47.28 -50.57 -14.24
CA THR A 40 46.39 -49.47 -13.88
C THR A 40 46.40 -49.23 -12.39
N ILE A 41 46.31 -47.94 -12.00
CA ILE A 41 46.07 -47.49 -10.65
C ILE A 41 44.61 -47.08 -10.58
N SER A 42 43.87 -47.65 -9.68
CA SER A 42 42.47 -47.27 -9.44
C SER A 42 42.31 -46.69 -8.05
N VAL A 43 41.47 -45.74 -7.94
CA VAL A 43 41.07 -45.08 -6.65
C VAL A 43 39.61 -45.45 -6.35
N ALA A 44 39.34 -45.82 -5.12
CA ALA A 44 37.96 -46.11 -4.72
C ALA A 44 37.11 -44.83 -4.78
N ASN A 45 35.90 -44.97 -5.31
CA ASN A 45 34.94 -43.88 -5.30
C ASN A 45 34.52 -43.58 -3.85
N GLY A 46 34.57 -42.32 -3.47
CA GLY A 46 34.10 -41.80 -2.20
C GLY A 46 33.37 -40.46 -2.41
N HIS A 47 32.79 -39.92 -1.37
CA HIS A 47 32.21 -38.58 -1.44
C HIS A 47 33.33 -37.55 -1.43
N ALA A 48 33.25 -36.56 -2.34
CA ALA A 48 34.13 -35.41 -2.30
C ALA A 48 33.85 -34.60 -1.03
N ALA A 49 34.88 -34.41 -0.19
CA ALA A 49 34.75 -33.51 0.96
C ALA A 49 34.68 -32.06 0.50
N ALA A 50 34.04 -31.20 1.31
CA ALA A 50 33.93 -29.76 1.02
C ALA A 50 35.30 -29.06 1.02
N SER A 51 36.29 -29.64 1.68
CA SER A 51 37.69 -29.18 1.69
C SER A 51 38.60 -30.38 1.93
N GLY A 52 39.75 -30.44 1.27
CA GLY A 52 40.75 -31.49 1.43
C GLY A 52 41.71 -31.49 0.25
N ASN A 53 42.79 -32.27 0.42
CA ASN A 53 43.80 -32.52 -0.62
C ASN A 53 43.69 -33.92 -1.25
N ASP A 54 42.51 -34.54 -1.10
CA ASP A 54 42.29 -35.90 -1.55
C ASP A 54 42.04 -35.94 -3.06
N LEU A 55 42.34 -37.07 -3.68
CA LEU A 55 42.09 -37.31 -5.11
C LEU A 55 40.58 -37.41 -5.34
N ALA A 56 40.03 -36.55 -6.15
CA ALA A 56 38.66 -36.65 -6.63
C ALA A 56 38.62 -37.53 -7.91
N THR A 57 37.72 -38.50 -7.93
CA THR A 57 37.40 -39.25 -9.14
C THR A 57 36.38 -38.50 -10.01
N ALA A 58 36.27 -38.84 -11.28
CA ALA A 58 35.23 -38.30 -12.16
C ALA A 58 33.82 -38.51 -11.60
N ASP A 59 33.57 -39.66 -10.99
CA ASP A 59 32.27 -39.99 -10.37
C ASP A 59 31.99 -39.10 -9.16
N ASN A 60 32.98 -38.81 -8.30
CA ASN A 60 32.81 -37.92 -7.14
C ASN A 60 32.46 -36.49 -7.59
N VAL A 61 33.09 -36.02 -8.68
CA VAL A 61 32.79 -34.71 -9.27
C VAL A 61 31.40 -34.69 -9.88
N ALA A 62 31.01 -35.74 -10.60
CA ALA A 62 29.69 -35.87 -11.20
C ALA A 62 28.57 -35.87 -10.12
N ASP A 63 28.77 -36.64 -9.02
CA ASP A 63 27.83 -36.66 -7.91
C ASP A 63 27.69 -35.29 -7.22
N ALA A 64 28.80 -34.60 -6.99
CA ALA A 64 28.77 -33.25 -6.42
C ALA A 64 28.04 -32.24 -7.33
N ILE A 65 28.29 -32.31 -8.65
CA ILE A 65 27.58 -31.49 -9.64
C ILE A 65 26.09 -31.81 -9.66
N ASN A 66 25.72 -33.09 -9.64
CA ASN A 66 24.31 -33.51 -9.62
C ASN A 66 23.59 -33.01 -8.36
N GLN A 67 24.19 -33.13 -7.18
CA GLN A 67 23.64 -32.63 -5.94
C GLN A 67 23.47 -31.11 -5.96
N MET A 68 24.49 -30.37 -6.46
CA MET A 68 24.42 -28.92 -6.61
C MET A 68 23.31 -28.50 -7.60
N THR A 69 23.17 -29.24 -8.70
CA THR A 69 22.13 -28.98 -9.71
C THR A 69 20.74 -29.21 -9.12
N GLN A 70 20.53 -30.28 -8.35
CA GLN A 70 19.25 -30.56 -7.68
C GLN A 70 18.92 -29.48 -6.64
N ASN A 71 19.90 -29.11 -5.81
CA ASN A 71 19.73 -28.04 -4.83
C ASN A 71 19.38 -26.69 -5.48
N ASN A 72 20.08 -26.34 -6.57
CA ASN A 72 19.80 -25.12 -7.34
C ASN A 72 18.40 -25.17 -7.98
N ALA A 73 17.97 -26.30 -8.51
CA ALA A 73 16.62 -26.46 -9.05
C ALA A 73 15.56 -26.30 -7.96
N GLY A 74 15.77 -26.89 -6.78
CA GLY A 74 14.91 -26.70 -5.60
C GLY A 74 14.82 -25.25 -5.16
N ASN A 75 15.96 -24.61 -4.97
CA ASN A 75 16.03 -23.19 -4.60
C ASN A 75 15.37 -22.27 -5.64
N THR A 76 15.58 -22.54 -6.92
CA THR A 76 14.95 -21.77 -8.00
C THR A 76 13.44 -21.91 -8.00
N THR A 77 12.93 -23.10 -7.72
CA THR A 77 11.48 -23.34 -7.61
C THR A 77 10.89 -22.60 -6.39
N GLN A 78 11.53 -22.64 -5.25
CA GLN A 78 11.12 -21.88 -4.06
C GLN A 78 11.12 -20.37 -4.32
N LEU A 79 12.19 -19.85 -4.91
CA LEU A 79 12.28 -18.43 -5.25
C LEU A 79 11.16 -18.00 -6.21
N ARG A 80 10.83 -18.79 -7.23
CA ARG A 80 9.71 -18.50 -8.12
C ARG A 80 8.37 -18.47 -7.40
N GLN A 81 8.15 -19.37 -6.45
CA GLN A 81 6.94 -19.39 -5.63
C GLN A 81 6.85 -18.13 -4.75
N GLU A 82 7.96 -17.76 -4.11
CA GLU A 82 8.00 -16.55 -3.28
C GLU A 82 7.79 -15.26 -4.11
N ILE A 83 8.42 -15.17 -5.28
CA ILE A 83 8.21 -14.06 -6.21
C ILE A 83 6.73 -13.98 -6.65
N SER A 84 6.10 -15.11 -6.93
CA SER A 84 4.68 -15.16 -7.28
C SER A 84 3.78 -14.70 -6.13
N LYS A 85 4.07 -15.09 -4.90
CA LYS A 85 3.36 -14.61 -3.71
C LYS A 85 3.50 -13.11 -3.55
N VAL A 86 4.74 -12.58 -3.63
CA VAL A 86 5.00 -11.13 -3.52
C VAL A 86 4.28 -10.36 -4.63
N ALA A 87 4.25 -10.89 -5.85
CA ALA A 87 3.51 -10.27 -6.95
C ALA A 87 2.00 -10.17 -6.65
N THR A 88 1.39 -11.25 -6.15
CA THR A 88 -0.02 -11.27 -5.77
C THR A 88 -0.30 -10.30 -4.61
N GLU A 89 0.56 -10.28 -3.58
CA GLU A 89 0.43 -9.33 -2.47
C GLU A 89 0.51 -7.87 -2.95
N THR A 90 1.43 -7.57 -3.87
CA THR A 90 1.54 -6.22 -4.46
C THR A 90 0.27 -5.84 -5.22
N GLN A 91 -0.35 -6.77 -5.95
CA GLN A 91 -1.60 -6.53 -6.65
C GLN A 91 -2.75 -6.26 -5.67
N ARG A 92 -2.85 -7.00 -4.58
CA ARG A 92 -3.83 -6.79 -3.52
C ARG A 92 -3.66 -5.42 -2.85
N VAL A 93 -2.44 -5.07 -2.46
CA VAL A 93 -2.14 -3.74 -1.90
C VAL A 93 -2.57 -2.64 -2.86
N GLY A 94 -2.31 -2.81 -4.17
CA GLY A 94 -2.77 -1.87 -5.19
C GLY A 94 -4.29 -1.75 -5.27
N ALA A 95 -5.03 -2.86 -5.19
CA ALA A 95 -6.49 -2.86 -5.17
C ALA A 95 -7.05 -2.16 -3.92
N HIS A 96 -6.50 -2.45 -2.74
CA HIS A 96 -6.86 -1.77 -1.49
C HIS A 96 -6.58 -0.27 -1.55
N ALA A 97 -5.40 0.12 -2.04
CA ALA A 97 -5.05 1.53 -2.21
C ALA A 97 -6.02 2.26 -3.15
N ALA A 98 -6.40 1.63 -4.27
CA ALA A 98 -7.39 2.18 -5.20
C ALA A 98 -8.77 2.33 -4.55
N ALA A 99 -9.24 1.33 -3.81
CA ALA A 99 -10.51 1.39 -3.08
C ALA A 99 -10.51 2.51 -2.01
N MET A 100 -9.42 2.64 -1.25
CA MET A 100 -9.25 3.70 -0.25
C MET A 100 -9.18 5.09 -0.88
N ALA A 101 -8.52 5.24 -2.03
CA ALA A 101 -8.44 6.49 -2.76
C ALA A 101 -9.79 6.96 -3.33
N ALA A 102 -10.75 6.05 -3.47
CA ALA A 102 -12.12 6.37 -3.88
C ALA A 102 -12.96 6.98 -2.73
N LEU A 103 -12.51 6.88 -1.47
CA LEU A 103 -13.17 7.49 -0.32
C LEU A 103 -12.92 9.00 -0.31
N LYS A 104 -13.79 9.75 -0.98
CA LYS A 104 -13.66 11.22 -1.08
C LYS A 104 -14.84 11.87 -0.36
N PRO A 105 -14.58 12.62 0.72
CA PRO A 105 -15.62 13.39 1.38
C PRO A 105 -16.08 14.54 0.50
N ILE A 106 -17.37 14.85 0.57
CA ILE A 106 -17.98 16.04 -0.05
C ILE A 106 -17.78 17.27 0.84
N GLN A 107 -18.21 18.44 0.39
CA GLN A 107 -18.03 19.69 1.14
C GLN A 107 -18.68 19.63 2.53
N TYR A 108 -18.12 20.44 3.44
CA TYR A 108 -18.67 20.63 4.78
C TYR A 108 -20.08 21.20 4.74
N ASP A 109 -20.97 20.55 5.48
CA ASP A 109 -22.31 21.02 5.79
C ASP A 109 -22.48 21.05 7.33
N PRO A 110 -22.75 22.23 7.94
CA PRO A 110 -22.89 22.33 9.38
C PRO A 110 -24.10 21.57 9.93
N LEU A 111 -25.11 21.29 9.09
CA LEU A 111 -26.30 20.50 9.48
C LEU A 111 -26.08 18.98 9.30
N ALA A 112 -25.09 18.58 8.50
CA ALA A 112 -24.74 17.18 8.26
C ALA A 112 -23.21 16.98 8.28
N PRO A 113 -22.53 17.16 9.44
CA PRO A 113 -21.08 17.18 9.52
C PRO A 113 -20.42 15.81 9.38
N THR A 114 -21.19 14.72 9.43
CA THR A 114 -20.68 13.36 9.33
C THR A 114 -21.11 12.73 8.02
N GLN A 115 -20.14 12.13 7.31
CA GLN A 115 -20.35 11.53 6.01
C GLN A 115 -19.85 10.10 6.00
N ILE A 116 -20.58 9.21 5.33
CA ILE A 116 -20.17 7.82 5.09
C ILE A 116 -19.77 7.71 3.62
N MET A 117 -18.65 7.06 3.39
CA MET A 117 -18.08 6.88 2.06
C MET A 117 -17.92 5.40 1.74
N ALA A 118 -18.11 5.02 0.49
CA ALA A 118 -17.84 3.69 -0.01
C ALA A 118 -17.03 3.77 -1.30
N GLY A 119 -16.12 2.83 -1.48
CA GLY A 119 -15.28 2.75 -2.66
C GLY A 119 -14.96 1.32 -3.05
N VAL A 120 -14.68 1.12 -4.31
CA VAL A 120 -14.16 -0.16 -4.83
C VAL A 120 -12.92 0.12 -5.65
N GLY A 121 -11.98 -0.81 -5.63
CA GLY A 121 -10.75 -0.73 -6.39
C GLY A 121 -10.42 -2.07 -7.04
N ASN A 122 -9.84 -2.01 -8.23
CA ASN A 122 -9.28 -3.16 -8.90
C ASN A 122 -7.88 -2.81 -9.38
N TYR A 123 -6.95 -3.73 -9.18
CA TYR A 123 -5.59 -3.60 -9.68
C TYR A 123 -5.06 -4.96 -10.13
N ARG A 124 -4.74 -5.07 -11.43
CA ARG A 124 -4.17 -6.27 -12.07
C ARG A 124 -4.92 -7.57 -11.73
N GLY A 125 -6.25 -7.51 -11.70
CA GLY A 125 -7.10 -8.68 -11.46
C GLY A 125 -7.52 -8.90 -10.00
N GLU A 126 -6.86 -8.26 -9.04
CA GLU A 126 -7.27 -8.26 -7.63
C GLU A 126 -8.24 -7.11 -7.36
N SER A 127 -9.22 -7.33 -6.50
CA SER A 127 -10.27 -6.37 -6.16
C SER A 127 -10.38 -6.17 -4.66
N ALA A 128 -10.73 -4.95 -4.26
CA ALA A 128 -11.02 -4.60 -2.88
C ALA A 128 -12.22 -3.65 -2.79
N ALA A 129 -12.92 -3.69 -1.66
CA ALA A 129 -13.94 -2.72 -1.30
C ALA A 129 -13.50 -1.93 -0.06
N ALA A 130 -13.88 -0.67 0.03
CA ALA A 130 -13.57 0.18 1.17
C ALA A 130 -14.81 0.88 1.68
N LEU A 131 -14.87 1.06 3.00
CA LEU A 131 -15.84 1.90 3.70
C LEU A 131 -15.10 2.92 4.55
N GLY A 132 -15.62 4.13 4.62
CA GLY A 132 -15.02 5.19 5.41
C GLY A 132 -16.05 6.12 6.02
N ILE A 133 -15.62 6.80 7.08
CA ILE A 133 -16.38 7.85 7.74
C ILE A 133 -15.50 9.09 7.77
N ALA A 134 -16.06 10.24 7.41
CA ALA A 134 -15.48 11.55 7.61
C ALA A 134 -16.35 12.38 8.54
N HIS A 135 -15.72 13.08 9.48
CA HIS A 135 -16.40 13.99 10.41
C HIS A 135 -15.71 15.35 10.39
N TYR A 136 -16.50 16.38 10.15
CA TYR A 136 -16.05 17.75 10.18
C TYR A 136 -16.36 18.37 11.52
N THR A 137 -15.37 18.88 12.22
CA THR A 137 -15.57 19.69 13.42
C THR A 137 -15.92 21.14 13.09
N ASN A 138 -15.48 21.61 11.93
CA ASN A 138 -15.77 22.94 11.36
C ASN A 138 -15.38 22.94 9.88
N ASP A 139 -15.55 24.07 9.20
CA ASP A 139 -15.23 24.25 7.77
C ASP A 139 -13.73 24.11 7.42
N THR A 140 -12.88 24.11 8.45
CA THR A 140 -11.42 24.04 8.27
C THR A 140 -10.82 22.71 8.70
N THR A 141 -11.52 21.92 9.51
CA THR A 141 -10.96 20.70 10.12
C THR A 141 -11.87 19.50 9.91
N MET A 142 -11.29 18.43 9.38
CA MET A 142 -11.96 17.16 9.13
C MET A 142 -11.09 16.03 9.65
N PHE A 143 -11.72 15.03 10.25
CA PHE A 143 -11.14 13.73 10.57
C PHE A 143 -11.77 12.67 9.69
N ASN A 144 -10.97 11.71 9.24
CA ASN A 144 -11.50 10.57 8.50
C ASN A 144 -10.84 9.27 8.94
N VAL A 145 -11.61 8.20 8.85
CA VAL A 145 -11.13 6.83 9.02
C VAL A 145 -11.75 5.97 7.93
N GLY A 146 -10.96 5.03 7.42
CA GLY A 146 -11.42 4.11 6.40
C GLY A 146 -10.86 2.71 6.63
N VAL A 147 -11.61 1.72 6.21
CA VAL A 147 -11.20 0.31 6.18
C VAL A 147 -11.47 -0.25 4.80
N SER A 148 -10.53 -1.03 4.28
CA SER A 148 -10.76 -1.79 3.05
C SER A 148 -10.58 -3.27 3.30
N VAL A 149 -11.39 -4.07 2.60
CA VAL A 149 -11.41 -5.53 2.66
C VAL A 149 -11.29 -6.09 1.25
N GLY A 150 -10.51 -7.17 1.11
CA GLY A 150 -10.32 -7.83 -0.19
C GLY A 150 -9.30 -8.96 -0.08
N GLY A 151 -9.54 -10.09 -0.73
CA GLY A 151 -8.74 -11.28 -0.52
C GLY A 151 -8.73 -11.67 0.97
N ASN A 152 -7.58 -12.05 1.49
CA ASN A 152 -7.41 -12.39 2.92
C ASN A 152 -6.76 -11.25 3.73
N HIS A 153 -6.80 -10.02 3.23
CA HIS A 153 -6.12 -8.88 3.83
C HIS A 153 -7.08 -7.72 4.05
N ASN A 154 -6.82 -6.96 5.08
CA ASN A 154 -7.54 -5.72 5.40
C ASN A 154 -6.54 -4.58 5.49
N MET A 155 -6.96 -3.39 5.07
CA MET A 155 -6.17 -2.18 5.22
C MET A 155 -7.01 -1.14 5.96
N ILE A 156 -6.38 -0.40 6.86
CA ILE A 156 -7.01 0.68 7.63
C ILE A 156 -6.22 1.95 7.41
N ASN A 157 -6.92 3.06 7.25
CA ASN A 157 -6.31 4.38 7.27
C ASN A 157 -7.06 5.31 8.22
N ALA A 158 -6.36 6.31 8.74
CA ALA A 158 -6.94 7.42 9.46
C ALA A 158 -6.20 8.69 9.06
N GLY A 159 -6.91 9.80 9.00
CA GLY A 159 -6.32 11.06 8.60
C GLY A 159 -7.02 12.25 9.26
N VAL A 160 -6.29 13.36 9.32
CA VAL A 160 -6.80 14.67 9.67
C VAL A 160 -6.44 15.65 8.54
N THR A 161 -7.40 16.45 8.15
CA THR A 161 -7.20 17.53 7.18
C THR A 161 -7.51 18.86 7.86
N HIS A 162 -6.60 19.81 7.74
CA HIS A 162 -6.79 21.16 8.28
C HIS A 162 -6.39 22.22 7.26
N LYS A 163 -7.24 23.23 7.08
CA LYS A 163 -6.99 24.38 6.21
C LYS A 163 -6.24 25.46 6.98
N PHE A 164 -5.11 25.91 6.45
CA PHE A 164 -4.33 27.03 6.97
C PHE A 164 -4.52 28.28 6.12
N GLY A 165 -4.23 29.45 6.68
CA GLY A 165 -4.25 30.71 5.95
C GLY A 165 -5.65 31.32 5.86
N ILE A 166 -6.11 31.93 6.94
CA ILE A 166 -7.33 32.74 6.92
C ILE A 166 -6.98 34.09 6.27
N SER A 167 -7.58 34.41 5.10
CA SER A 167 -7.41 35.71 4.45
C SER A 167 -7.95 36.84 5.31
N ALA A 168 -7.40 38.06 5.12
CA ALA A 168 -7.89 39.25 5.82
C ALA A 168 -9.39 39.51 5.53
N GLU A 169 -9.83 39.18 4.31
CA GLU A 169 -11.23 39.28 3.90
C GLU A 169 -12.15 38.35 4.71
N LYS A 170 -11.71 37.11 4.97
CA LYS A 170 -12.49 36.17 5.79
C LYS A 170 -12.62 36.62 7.26
N LYS A 171 -11.67 37.43 7.77
CA LYS A 171 -11.75 38.00 9.11
C LYS A 171 -12.87 39.04 9.25
N ASN A 172 -13.19 39.74 8.18
CA ASN A 172 -14.21 40.80 8.15
C ASN A 172 -15.63 40.24 7.92
N ILE A 173 -15.76 38.95 7.59
CA ILE A 173 -17.06 38.31 7.42
C ILE A 173 -17.70 38.09 8.82
N PRO A 174 -18.98 38.43 9.04
CA PRO A 174 -19.67 38.14 10.28
C PRO A 174 -19.59 36.64 10.66
N ASP A 175 -19.49 36.32 11.94
CA ASP A 175 -19.26 34.95 12.41
C ASP A 175 -20.28 33.93 11.91
N ARG A 176 -21.53 34.36 11.73
CA ARG A 176 -22.62 33.55 11.18
C ARG A 176 -22.36 33.02 9.77
N TYR A 177 -21.48 33.68 8.97
CA TYR A 177 -21.11 33.26 7.62
C TYR A 177 -19.76 32.53 7.59
N LYS A 178 -19.03 32.45 8.70
CA LYS A 178 -17.67 31.87 8.74
C LYS A 178 -17.64 30.35 8.74
N ALA A 179 -18.77 29.70 8.99
CA ALA A 179 -18.81 28.24 9.08
C ALA A 179 -18.61 27.50 7.73
N GLY A 180 -18.57 28.22 6.62
CA GLY A 180 -18.26 27.70 5.29
C GLY A 180 -19.32 28.04 4.23
N PRO A 181 -19.10 27.69 2.95
CA PRO A 181 -19.98 28.09 1.84
C PRO A 181 -21.43 27.61 2.02
N ILE A 182 -21.63 26.37 2.47
CA ILE A 182 -22.97 25.80 2.67
C ILE A 182 -23.69 26.49 3.84
N SER A 183 -22.97 26.73 4.93
CA SER A 183 -23.51 27.48 6.06
C SER A 183 -23.93 28.89 5.66
N SER A 184 -23.14 29.56 4.81
CA SER A 184 -23.49 30.89 4.28
C SER A 184 -24.78 30.86 3.48
N ILE A 185 -25.06 29.79 2.72
CA ILE A 185 -26.32 29.66 1.98
C ILE A 185 -27.51 29.57 2.91
N TYR A 186 -27.47 28.81 3.98
CA TYR A 186 -28.55 28.69 4.95
C TYR A 186 -28.82 30.01 5.65
N VAL A 187 -27.77 30.72 6.08
CA VAL A 187 -27.91 32.06 6.70
C VAL A 187 -28.50 33.04 5.72
N MET A 188 -28.05 33.05 4.45
CA MET A 188 -28.62 33.93 3.42
C MET A 188 -30.10 33.64 3.12
N GLN A 189 -30.50 32.35 3.13
CA GLN A 189 -31.92 31.99 2.95
C GLN A 189 -32.78 32.48 4.10
N ASP A 190 -32.30 32.38 5.34
CA ASP A 190 -33.00 32.86 6.52
C ASP A 190 -33.14 34.37 6.50
N GLU A 191 -32.04 35.10 6.23
CA GLU A 191 -32.05 36.57 6.06
C GLU A 191 -32.95 37.01 4.91
N MET A 192 -32.97 36.33 3.76
CA MET A 192 -33.85 36.62 2.68
C MET A 192 -35.33 36.45 3.04
N THR A 193 -35.64 35.42 3.83
CA THR A 193 -36.99 35.20 4.32
C THR A 193 -37.43 36.30 5.28
N GLN A 194 -36.54 36.71 6.17
CA GLN A 194 -36.77 37.80 7.08
C GLN A 194 -36.97 39.15 6.32
N LEU A 195 -36.10 39.45 5.36
CA LEU A 195 -36.23 40.64 4.52
C LEU A 195 -37.52 40.66 3.69
N ARG A 196 -37.99 39.51 3.21
CA ARG A 196 -39.31 39.43 2.55
C ARG A 196 -40.44 39.77 3.49
N SER A 197 -40.43 39.22 4.69
CA SER A 197 -41.44 39.49 5.74
C SER A 197 -41.44 40.97 6.10
N GLU A 198 -40.26 41.59 6.28
CA GLU A 198 -40.15 43.03 6.55
C GLU A 198 -40.68 43.89 5.39
N ASN A 199 -40.35 43.51 4.13
CA ASN A 199 -40.86 44.20 2.94
C ASN A 199 -42.39 44.12 2.85
N GLU A 200 -42.98 43.00 3.15
CA GLU A 200 -44.46 42.88 3.19
C GLU A 200 -45.06 43.74 4.26
N ALA A 201 -44.43 43.81 5.46
CA ALA A 201 -44.88 44.71 6.53
C ALA A 201 -44.75 46.20 6.15
N TYR A 202 -43.66 46.59 5.43
CA TYR A 202 -43.49 47.94 4.92
C TYR A 202 -44.52 48.27 3.84
N LYS A 203 -44.83 47.36 2.92
CA LYS A 203 -45.89 47.55 1.93
C LYS A 203 -47.23 47.77 2.58
N ALA A 204 -47.61 46.97 3.56
CA ALA A 204 -48.86 47.14 4.29
C ALA A 204 -48.95 48.53 5.01
N LYS A 205 -47.80 49.01 5.55
CA LYS A 205 -47.73 50.35 6.13
C LYS A 205 -47.89 51.44 5.08
N LEU A 206 -47.27 51.30 3.91
CA LEU A 206 -47.38 52.24 2.79
C LEU A 206 -48.80 52.29 2.27
N ASP A 207 -49.46 51.15 2.09
CA ASP A 207 -50.86 51.06 1.66
C ASP A 207 -51.78 51.78 2.63
N LYS A 208 -51.55 51.59 3.94
CA LYS A 208 -52.32 52.31 5.00
C LYS A 208 -52.07 53.81 4.91
N GLN A 209 -50.82 54.24 4.83
CA GLN A 209 -50.50 55.66 4.69
C GLN A 209 -51.10 56.28 3.45
N GLN A 210 -51.09 55.56 2.32
CA GLN A 210 -51.70 56.03 1.07
C GLN A 210 -53.23 56.19 1.26
N SER A 211 -53.89 55.24 1.91
CA SER A 211 -55.31 55.34 2.23
C SER A 211 -55.65 56.52 3.16
N GLU A 212 -54.80 56.83 4.15
CA GLU A 212 -54.92 58.00 5.02
C GLU A 212 -54.72 59.29 4.26
N ILE A 213 -53.76 59.36 3.33
CA ILE A 213 -53.50 60.52 2.45
C ILE A 213 -54.72 60.76 1.53
N ASP A 214 -55.28 59.73 0.96
CA ASP A 214 -56.43 59.80 0.09
C ASP A 214 -57.69 60.29 0.85
N ALA A 215 -57.90 59.83 2.08
CA ALA A 215 -58.93 60.29 2.97
C ALA A 215 -58.74 61.73 3.38
N LEU A 216 -57.52 62.19 3.67
CA LEU A 216 -57.20 63.56 3.99
C LEU A 216 -57.42 64.48 2.78
N LYS A 217 -57.01 64.04 1.59
CA LYS A 217 -57.30 64.78 0.36
C LYS A 217 -58.79 64.97 0.12
N ALA A 218 -59.59 63.89 0.30
CA ALA A 218 -61.03 63.99 0.16
C ALA A 218 -61.67 64.94 1.19
N ALA A 219 -61.17 64.92 2.46
CA ALA A 219 -61.63 65.90 3.46
C ALA A 219 -61.24 67.31 3.15
N VAL A 220 -60.06 67.59 2.64
CA VAL A 220 -59.63 68.94 2.16
C VAL A 220 -60.49 69.39 1.00
N ASP A 221 -60.74 68.53 0.02
CA ASP A 221 -61.60 68.91 -1.13
C ASP A 221 -63.04 69.23 -0.70
N GLN A 222 -63.60 68.52 0.25
CA GLN A 222 -64.89 68.80 0.87
C GLN A 222 -64.88 70.11 1.60
N LEU A 223 -63.84 70.44 2.34
CA LEU A 223 -63.71 71.71 3.06
C LEU A 223 -63.58 72.93 2.06
N LEU A 224 -62.84 72.75 0.99
CA LEU A 224 -62.72 73.74 -0.06
C LEU A 224 -64.06 73.97 -0.78
N ALA A 225 -64.78 72.87 -1.07
CA ALA A 225 -66.13 73.00 -1.70
C ALA A 225 -67.18 73.60 -0.75
N SER A 226 -67.02 73.53 0.54
CA SER A 226 -67.92 74.12 1.52
C SER A 226 -67.67 75.64 1.76
N LYS A 227 -66.54 76.19 1.27
CA LYS A 227 -66.15 77.57 1.40
C LYS A 227 -66.37 78.39 0.11
N ALA A 228 -66.69 77.75 -0.99
CA ALA A 228 -67.02 78.35 -2.24
C ALA A 228 -68.54 78.57 -2.35
#